data_966321f53a713ce30872cae02238c2b1
#
_entry.id   966321f53a713ce30872cae02238c2b1
#
_cell.length_a   1.000
_cell.length_b   1.000
_cell.length_c   1.000
_cell.angle_alpha   90.00
_cell.angle_beta   90.00
_cell.angle_gamma   90.00
#
_symmetry.space_group_name_H-M   'P 1'
#
loop_
_entity.id
_entity.type
_entity.pdbx_description
1 polymer ?
#
loop_
_entity_poly.entity_id
_entity_poly.type
_entity_poly.pdbx_seq_one_letter_code
_entity_poly.pdbx_strand_id
1 'polypeptide(L)'
;MKKYTFFALLTCMLLCTPIRVWAGSDDEAFLEQVAKDCSDMKVPLKMIAGLDIEIKPSGTYQEKVFEVSCDMKRARYEDALPLPQIAAMVKFYYEDQPKQTLALEVLQLEKNFPGFLDAMIKTKSTFRVQALLPTKDYQRIGSLDSKELKKIERVDSIALAAMILQKGVDLFNHVLLPYKAESGNVWNKITLQNGKVWMDLQVPDKALSAIQKNLEVMKRAFYFCPTLDSGYSKDMLKTVDYGFRLTTDTGRSMEIAYTPEERERLDTLGTDVTDRQMYVLLINIMHTLPIKIKSYQTRVGFKYADKTLSIVDEVHTDNARIKELMKRPESLREEYLLHMFSSVQFFENFSENGIGIRRIFRGLADEDLSYMMTAHEIDSLLKSPQQVKDSLMLQSQLDVLTLQMGQQSCKEGFFCPRQVSMEGDNVVWTIVGNVSLASYKKYIQRDLRAKAIELYQSKTGNLLREAVTKLHKGLIYRVYSSDMKQHHDTTIPFSVLNDLKQ
;
A
#
# COMPACT_ATOMS: atom_id res chain seq x y z
N MET A 1 -4.44 -1.99 7.60
CA MET A 1 -3.06 -1.52 7.44
C MET A 1 -2.54 -0.64 8.60
N LYS A 2 -3.14 -0.64 9.79
CA LYS A 2 -2.84 0.31 10.89
C LYS A 2 -1.98 -0.22 12.05
N LYS A 3 -1.23 -1.34 11.92
CA LYS A 3 -0.68 -2.02 13.11
C LYS A 3 0.81 -2.41 13.09
N TYR A 4 1.63 -1.95 12.15
CA TYR A 4 3.00 -2.49 11.98
C TYR A 4 4.17 -1.63 12.47
N THR A 5 3.94 -0.52 13.18
CA THR A 5 4.97 0.51 13.34
C THR A 5 5.32 0.82 14.78
N PHE A 6 5.66 -0.16 15.59
CA PHE A 6 5.92 0.11 16.99
C PHE A 6 7.33 -0.18 17.50
N PHE A 7 8.29 -0.39 16.61
CA PHE A 7 9.66 -0.74 17.02
C PHE A 7 10.45 0.37 17.71
N ALA A 8 10.02 1.61 17.68
CA ALA A 8 10.87 2.75 17.90
C ALA A 8 10.61 3.58 19.16
N LEU A 9 9.60 3.25 19.97
CA LEU A 9 9.05 4.26 20.88
C LEU A 9 9.97 4.66 22.03
N LEU A 10 10.76 3.77 22.59
CA LEU A 10 11.58 4.11 23.75
C LEU A 10 13.09 4.23 23.45
N THR A 11 13.56 3.51 22.44
CA THR A 11 14.98 3.55 22.06
C THR A 11 15.34 4.73 21.16
N CYS A 12 14.34 5.37 20.52
CA CYS A 12 14.57 6.54 19.64
C CYS A 12 14.91 7.84 20.35
N MET A 13 14.63 7.94 21.62
CA MET A 13 14.77 9.23 22.32
C MET A 13 16.18 9.80 22.36
N LEU A 14 17.21 8.99 22.13
CA LEU A 14 18.58 9.39 22.45
C LEU A 14 19.60 9.28 21.31
N LEU A 15 19.19 8.97 20.07
CA LEU A 15 20.15 8.63 19.00
C LEU A 15 20.43 9.70 17.93
N CYS A 16 19.70 10.80 17.89
CA CYS A 16 19.74 11.75 16.76
C CYS A 16 20.37 13.10 17.07
N THR A 17 21.38 13.18 17.92
CA THR A 17 22.06 14.45 18.16
C THR A 17 23.49 14.48 17.66
N PRO A 18 23.95 15.62 17.08
CA PRO A 18 25.34 15.81 16.75
C PRO A 18 26.19 15.85 18.07
N ILE A 19 27.30 15.15 18.05
CA ILE A 19 28.27 15.14 19.16
C ILE A 19 28.70 16.59 19.46
N ARG A 20 28.32 17.12 20.62
CA ARG A 20 28.84 18.39 21.13
C ARG A 20 29.95 18.09 22.12
N VAL A 21 31.15 18.55 21.83
CA VAL A 21 32.27 18.46 22.76
C VAL A 21 32.17 19.63 23.73
N TRP A 22 31.97 19.35 25.01
CA TRP A 22 31.96 20.34 26.08
C TRP A 22 33.37 20.50 26.67
N ALA A 23 33.85 21.73 26.75
CA ALA A 23 35.18 22.08 27.27
C ALA A 23 35.12 22.74 28.66
N GLY A 24 34.10 22.47 29.48
CA GLY A 24 33.92 23.07 30.80
C GLY A 24 34.46 22.20 31.93
N SER A 25 34.95 22.84 33.02
CA SER A 25 35.55 22.21 34.21
C SER A 25 34.54 21.89 35.32
N ASP A 26 33.26 22.26 35.17
CA ASP A 26 32.20 22.06 36.18
C ASP A 26 31.25 20.95 35.76
N ASP A 27 31.35 19.82 36.47
CA ASP A 27 30.53 18.62 36.18
C ASP A 27 29.02 18.87 36.42
N GLU A 28 28.62 19.77 37.35
CA GLU A 28 27.21 20.08 37.59
C GLU A 28 26.65 20.97 36.47
N ALA A 29 27.37 22.01 36.06
CA ALA A 29 26.97 22.84 34.92
C ALA A 29 26.87 22.03 33.60
N PHE A 30 27.76 21.04 33.42
CA PHE A 30 27.67 20.11 32.29
C PHE A 30 26.37 19.27 32.32
N LEU A 31 26.00 18.71 33.48
CA LEU A 31 24.78 17.96 33.66
C LEU A 31 23.53 18.82 33.45
N GLU A 32 23.51 20.06 33.89
CA GLU A 32 22.46 21.03 33.65
C GLU A 32 22.29 21.30 32.14
N GLN A 33 23.39 21.47 31.43
CA GLN A 33 23.36 21.68 29.98
C GLN A 33 22.86 20.43 29.24
N VAL A 34 23.33 19.23 29.62
CA VAL A 34 22.83 17.97 29.04
C VAL A 34 21.30 17.82 29.26
N ALA A 35 20.83 18.16 30.47
CA ALA A 35 19.41 18.14 30.79
C ALA A 35 18.60 19.09 29.87
N LYS A 36 19.12 20.28 29.64
CA LYS A 36 18.50 21.25 28.72
C LYS A 36 18.52 20.76 27.29
N ASP A 37 19.66 20.24 26.82
CA ASP A 37 19.78 19.70 25.48
C ASP A 37 18.83 18.51 25.27
N CYS A 38 18.61 17.66 26.29
CA CYS A 38 17.58 16.60 26.26
C CYS A 38 16.14 17.16 26.07
N SER A 39 15.87 18.34 26.69
CA SER A 39 14.53 18.97 26.56
C SER A 39 14.30 19.62 25.21
N ASP A 40 15.36 20.01 24.52
CA ASP A 40 15.30 20.61 23.20
C ASP A 40 15.23 19.54 22.07
N MET A 41 15.43 18.27 22.43
CA MET A 41 15.32 17.15 21.48
C MET A 41 13.87 16.96 21.07
N LYS A 42 13.61 17.10 19.77
CA LYS A 42 12.37 16.65 19.16
C LYS A 42 12.65 15.32 18.48
N VAL A 43 12.03 14.27 18.96
CA VAL A 43 12.09 12.97 18.29
C VAL A 43 10.79 12.76 17.52
N PRO A 44 10.76 13.07 16.21
CA PRO A 44 9.61 12.77 15.39
C PRO A 44 9.55 11.25 15.20
N LEU A 45 8.58 10.59 15.80
CA LEU A 45 8.22 9.23 15.45
C LEU A 45 7.21 9.31 14.31
N LYS A 46 7.70 9.22 13.09
CA LYS A 46 6.83 8.99 11.92
C LYS A 46 6.43 7.54 11.92
N MET A 47 5.18 7.28 12.27
CA MET A 47 4.59 5.96 12.14
C MET A 47 3.96 5.81 10.76
N ILE A 48 4.03 4.59 10.21
CA ILE A 48 3.35 4.22 8.95
C ILE A 48 1.87 4.58 9.04
N ALA A 49 1.33 5.14 7.97
CA ALA A 49 -0.06 5.55 7.81
C ALA A 49 -0.48 6.87 8.48
N GLY A 50 0.37 7.90 8.45
CA GLY A 50 -0.06 9.28 8.69
C GLY A 50 -0.29 9.63 10.16
N LEU A 51 0.28 8.86 11.09
CA LEU A 51 0.31 9.20 12.50
C LEU A 51 1.68 9.76 12.85
N ASP A 52 1.79 11.07 12.93
CA ASP A 52 2.96 11.74 13.51
C ASP A 52 2.83 11.69 15.03
N ILE A 53 3.67 10.89 15.68
CA ILE A 53 3.82 10.92 17.14
C ILE A 53 5.05 11.72 17.46
N GLU A 54 4.88 12.83 18.13
CA GLU A 54 5.99 13.61 18.68
C GLU A 54 6.14 13.27 20.15
N ILE A 55 7.22 12.58 20.53
CA ILE A 55 7.60 12.41 21.94
C ILE A 55 8.55 13.55 22.29
N LYS A 56 8.20 14.31 23.29
CA LYS A 56 9.08 15.34 23.87
C LYS A 56 9.68 14.79 25.14
N PRO A 57 10.97 14.38 25.13
CA PRO A 57 11.68 14.18 26.35
C PRO A 57 11.89 15.55 27.01
N SER A 58 11.86 15.59 28.32
CA SER A 58 12.33 16.71 29.09
C SER A 58 13.40 16.24 30.07
N GLY A 59 14.54 16.91 30.09
CA GLY A 59 15.60 16.67 31.06
C GLY A 59 15.61 17.74 32.13
N THR A 60 15.83 17.34 33.37
CA THR A 60 16.10 18.26 34.47
C THR A 60 17.29 17.77 35.29
N TYR A 61 18.08 18.69 35.79
CA TYR A 61 19.12 18.39 36.77
C TYR A 61 18.97 19.32 37.98
N GLN A 62 18.54 18.75 39.10
CA GLN A 62 18.32 19.49 40.34
C GLN A 62 18.63 18.59 41.54
N GLU A 63 19.20 19.16 42.60
CA GLU A 63 19.50 18.46 43.86
C GLU A 63 20.24 17.11 43.65
N LYS A 64 21.19 17.09 42.72
CA LYS A 64 21.95 15.88 42.29
C LYS A 64 21.08 14.75 41.73
N VAL A 65 19.95 15.10 41.18
CA VAL A 65 19.11 14.16 40.43
C VAL A 65 19.04 14.61 38.98
N PHE A 66 19.56 13.78 38.08
CA PHE A 66 19.34 13.92 36.64
C PHE A 66 18.10 13.11 36.27
N GLU A 67 17.06 13.80 35.86
CA GLU A 67 15.79 13.18 35.56
C GLU A 67 15.43 13.36 34.08
N VAL A 68 15.06 12.28 33.42
CA VAL A 68 14.50 12.29 32.09
C VAL A 68 13.01 11.95 32.22
N SER A 69 12.14 12.84 31.72
CA SER A 69 10.71 12.67 31.70
C SER A 69 10.22 12.56 30.27
N CYS A 70 9.35 11.62 30.01
CA CYS A 70 8.73 11.40 28.71
C CYS A 70 7.22 11.65 28.81
N ASP A 71 6.75 12.68 28.10
CA ASP A 71 5.33 12.98 28.03
C ASP A 71 4.68 12.22 26.84
N MET A 72 3.98 11.12 27.17
CA MET A 72 3.24 10.32 26.20
C MET A 72 1.80 10.80 25.98
N LYS A 73 1.31 11.80 26.75
CA LYS A 73 -0.08 12.29 26.61
C LYS A 73 -0.34 13.04 25.32
N ARG A 74 0.69 13.63 24.72
CA ARG A 74 0.56 14.45 23.52
C ARG A 74 0.55 13.64 22.23
N ALA A 75 0.88 12.36 22.31
CA ALA A 75 0.74 11.48 21.18
C ALA A 75 -0.76 11.13 20.98
N ARG A 76 -1.30 11.33 19.80
CA ARG A 76 -2.64 10.86 19.44
C ARG A 76 -2.63 9.33 19.33
N TYR A 77 -2.74 8.66 20.48
CA TYR A 77 -2.68 7.18 20.58
C TYR A 77 -3.95 6.47 20.16
N GLU A 78 -5.06 7.17 20.08
CA GLU A 78 -6.39 6.57 19.93
C GLU A 78 -6.51 5.61 18.74
N ASP A 79 -5.64 5.78 17.74
CA ASP A 79 -5.66 4.96 16.53
C ASP A 79 -4.45 4.01 16.35
N ALA A 80 -3.41 4.08 17.20
CA ALA A 80 -2.13 3.41 16.93
C ALA A 80 -1.92 2.11 17.70
N LEU A 81 -2.09 2.11 19.04
CA LEU A 81 -1.94 0.94 19.88
C LEU A 81 -3.01 0.91 20.98
N PRO A 82 -3.56 -0.29 21.29
CA PRO A 82 -4.39 -0.45 22.46
C PRO A 82 -3.61 -0.11 23.75
N LEU A 83 -4.22 0.65 24.64
CA LEU A 83 -3.65 1.00 25.97
C LEU A 83 -3.02 -0.19 26.73
N PRO A 84 -3.60 -1.42 26.70
CA PRO A 84 -2.98 -2.57 27.34
C PRO A 84 -1.60 -2.94 26.79
N GLN A 85 -1.35 -2.75 25.49
CA GLN A 85 -0.04 -3.03 24.90
C GLN A 85 1.00 -1.99 25.32
N ILE A 86 0.61 -0.72 25.42
CA ILE A 86 1.49 0.34 25.94
C ILE A 86 1.86 0.05 27.41
N ALA A 87 0.89 -0.32 28.21
CA ALA A 87 1.12 -0.69 29.61
C ALA A 87 2.05 -1.91 29.74
N ALA A 88 1.87 -2.93 28.90
CA ALA A 88 2.73 -4.11 28.87
C ALA A 88 4.17 -3.76 28.46
N MET A 89 4.36 -2.83 27.54
CA MET A 89 5.67 -2.35 27.14
C MET A 89 6.38 -1.60 28.26
N VAL A 90 5.68 -0.68 28.92
CA VAL A 90 6.22 0.07 30.06
C VAL A 90 6.60 -0.90 31.19
N LYS A 91 5.74 -1.88 31.47
CA LYS A 91 6.01 -2.93 32.45
C LYS A 91 7.28 -3.70 32.10
N PHE A 92 7.40 -4.21 30.88
CA PHE A 92 8.58 -4.97 30.44
C PHE A 92 9.88 -4.17 30.58
N TYR A 93 9.90 -2.90 30.15
CA TYR A 93 11.11 -2.09 30.19
C TYR A 93 11.51 -1.69 31.60
N TYR A 94 10.55 -1.35 32.45
CA TYR A 94 10.82 -0.60 33.67
C TYR A 94 10.43 -1.31 34.95
N GLU A 95 9.53 -2.29 34.89
CA GLU A 95 9.18 -3.09 36.08
C GLU A 95 9.94 -4.42 36.11
N ASP A 96 9.98 -5.12 34.97
CA ASP A 96 10.61 -6.45 34.92
C ASP A 96 12.15 -6.37 34.88
N GLN A 97 12.72 -5.36 34.23
CA GLN A 97 14.18 -5.19 34.07
C GLN A 97 14.66 -3.75 34.25
N PRO A 98 14.28 -3.06 35.32
CA PRO A 98 14.48 -1.61 35.41
C PRO A 98 15.96 -1.20 35.36
N LYS A 99 16.83 -1.89 36.08
CA LYS A 99 18.26 -1.54 36.14
C LYS A 99 18.99 -1.71 34.82
N GLN A 100 18.64 -2.74 34.06
CA GLN A 100 19.23 -2.97 32.74
C GLN A 100 18.80 -1.88 31.74
N THR A 101 17.53 -1.56 31.75
CA THR A 101 16.99 -0.50 30.88
C THR A 101 17.61 0.85 31.18
N LEU A 102 17.65 1.24 32.45
CA LEU A 102 18.24 2.48 32.87
C LEU A 102 19.77 2.56 32.56
N ALA A 103 20.48 1.43 32.68
CA ALA A 103 21.88 1.36 32.29
C ALA A 103 22.09 1.60 30.79
N LEU A 104 21.22 1.05 29.95
CA LEU A 104 21.25 1.32 28.50
C LEU A 104 20.98 2.79 28.18
N GLU A 105 20.05 3.43 28.87
CA GLU A 105 19.76 4.86 28.69
C GLU A 105 20.94 5.74 29.10
N VAL A 106 21.61 5.42 30.21
CA VAL A 106 22.85 6.10 30.64
C VAL A 106 23.96 5.94 29.60
N LEU A 107 24.14 4.73 29.05
CA LEU A 107 25.14 4.48 27.99
C LEU A 107 24.84 5.24 26.70
N GLN A 108 23.57 5.42 26.37
CA GLN A 108 23.17 6.25 25.23
C GLN A 108 23.44 7.73 25.46
N LEU A 109 23.17 8.24 26.69
CA LEU A 109 23.53 9.60 27.06
C LEU A 109 25.04 9.79 27.03
N GLU A 110 25.83 8.85 27.55
CA GLU A 110 27.30 8.89 27.48
C GLU A 110 27.80 8.94 26.02
N LYS A 111 27.15 8.17 25.10
CA LYS A 111 27.49 8.21 23.67
C LYS A 111 27.23 9.57 23.05
N ASN A 112 26.11 10.21 23.39
CA ASN A 112 25.70 11.49 22.82
C ASN A 112 26.38 12.67 23.49
N PHE A 113 26.69 12.53 24.78
CA PHE A 113 27.33 13.52 25.64
C PHE A 113 28.54 12.89 26.35
N PRO A 114 29.69 12.75 25.67
CA PRO A 114 30.87 12.11 26.24
C PRO A 114 31.28 12.76 27.58
N GLY A 115 31.47 11.94 28.62
CA GLY A 115 31.72 12.37 29.97
C GLY A 115 30.49 12.46 30.89
N PHE A 116 29.29 12.18 30.35
CA PHE A 116 28.03 12.20 31.13
C PHE A 116 28.11 11.26 32.35
N LEU A 117 28.50 10.00 32.13
CA LEU A 117 28.60 9.01 33.20
C LEU A 117 29.62 9.41 34.24
N ASP A 118 30.78 9.96 33.83
CA ASP A 118 31.80 10.43 34.76
C ASP A 118 31.32 11.60 35.60
N ALA A 119 30.64 12.59 34.99
CA ALA A 119 30.06 13.71 35.69
C ALA A 119 29.02 13.25 36.73
N MET A 120 28.13 12.32 36.36
CA MET A 120 27.15 11.74 37.28
C MET A 120 27.80 11.02 38.48
N ILE A 121 28.90 10.29 38.24
CA ILE A 121 29.63 9.59 39.29
C ILE A 121 30.36 10.57 40.22
N LYS A 122 31.08 11.58 39.69
CA LYS A 122 31.83 12.57 40.43
C LYS A 122 30.94 13.45 41.32
N THR A 123 29.79 13.88 40.77
CA THR A 123 28.81 14.68 41.51
C THR A 123 27.98 13.85 42.49
N LYS A 124 28.15 12.53 42.51
CA LYS A 124 27.34 11.57 43.26
C LYS A 124 25.84 11.68 42.97
N SER A 125 25.51 11.97 41.73
CA SER A 125 24.14 12.18 41.29
C SER A 125 23.38 10.86 41.08
N THR A 126 22.07 10.95 41.14
CA THR A 126 21.13 9.86 40.84
C THR A 126 20.56 10.07 39.43
N PHE A 127 20.60 9.06 38.61
CA PHE A 127 19.86 9.03 37.32
C PHE A 127 18.45 8.53 37.55
N ARG A 128 17.45 9.21 37.01
CA ARG A 128 16.02 8.87 37.18
C ARG A 128 15.30 8.99 35.85
N VAL A 129 14.35 8.08 35.63
CA VAL A 129 13.42 8.16 34.51
C VAL A 129 11.98 8.19 35.01
N GLN A 130 11.17 9.07 34.42
CA GLN A 130 9.74 9.15 34.61
C GLN A 130 9.03 9.08 33.29
N ALA A 131 7.84 8.46 33.24
CA ALA A 131 6.96 8.53 32.08
C ALA A 131 5.57 9.02 32.51
N LEU A 132 5.02 9.94 31.75
CA LEU A 132 3.63 10.33 31.85
C LEU A 132 2.80 9.43 30.96
N LEU A 133 2.13 8.46 31.57
CA LEU A 133 1.26 7.51 30.86
C LEU A 133 -0.08 8.13 30.50
N PRO A 134 -0.78 7.59 29.48
CA PRO A 134 -2.12 8.06 29.08
C PRO A 134 -3.18 7.98 30.21
N THR A 135 -2.91 7.23 31.27
CA THR A 135 -3.79 7.01 32.43
C THR A 135 -3.85 8.16 33.43
N LYS A 136 -3.16 9.26 33.20
CA LYS A 136 -3.21 10.55 33.92
C LYS A 136 -2.11 10.85 34.97
N ASP A 137 -1.29 9.91 35.39
CA ASP A 137 -0.29 10.16 36.43
C ASP A 137 1.14 9.91 35.93
N TYR A 138 2.10 10.76 36.40
CA TYR A 138 3.51 10.47 36.26
C TYR A 138 3.86 9.24 37.08
N GLN A 139 4.31 8.20 36.40
CA GLN A 139 4.85 7.04 37.10
C GLN A 139 6.38 7.17 37.15
N ARG A 140 6.92 7.10 38.35
CA ARG A 140 8.35 6.95 38.54
C ARG A 140 8.75 5.56 38.05
N ILE A 141 9.57 5.51 37.03
CA ILE A 141 9.90 4.27 36.37
C ILE A 141 11.09 3.59 37.02
N GLY A 142 12.08 4.36 37.46
CA GLY A 142 13.21 3.82 38.17
C GLY A 142 14.33 4.86 38.39
N SER A 143 15.33 4.46 39.16
CA SER A 143 16.53 5.26 39.39
C SER A 143 17.75 4.37 39.55
N LEU A 144 18.94 4.94 39.20
CA LEU A 144 20.24 4.38 39.48
C LEU A 144 21.00 5.39 40.36
N ASP A 145 21.44 4.96 41.55
CA ASP A 145 22.31 5.79 42.39
C ASP A 145 23.77 5.79 41.90
N SER A 146 24.63 6.62 42.49
CA SER A 146 26.02 6.72 42.10
C SER A 146 26.83 5.42 42.26
N LYS A 147 26.40 4.50 43.15
CA LYS A 147 27.04 3.19 43.34
C LYS A 147 26.64 2.22 42.20
N GLU A 148 25.42 2.32 41.74
CA GLU A 148 24.91 1.55 40.61
C GLU A 148 25.51 2.08 39.30
N LEU A 149 25.59 3.39 39.13
CA LEU A 149 26.24 4.03 37.97
C LEU A 149 27.72 3.60 37.82
N LYS A 150 28.46 3.45 38.92
CA LYS A 150 29.83 2.95 38.89
C LYS A 150 29.98 1.52 38.38
N LYS A 151 28.92 0.72 38.43
CA LYS A 151 28.92 -0.66 37.94
C LYS A 151 28.60 -0.79 36.46
N ILE A 152 28.22 0.33 35.80
CA ILE A 152 27.94 0.33 34.37
C ILE A 152 29.25 0.20 33.61
N GLU A 153 29.43 -0.92 32.94
CA GLU A 153 30.56 -1.14 32.03
C GLU A 153 30.40 -0.31 30.79
N ARG A 154 31.41 0.46 30.45
CA ARG A 154 31.45 1.20 29.19
C ARG A 154 31.66 0.21 28.05
N VAL A 155 30.81 0.34 27.06
CA VAL A 155 30.86 -0.46 25.84
C VAL A 155 31.07 0.44 24.63
N ASP A 156 31.70 -0.06 23.61
CA ASP A 156 31.79 0.66 22.34
C ASP A 156 30.43 0.82 21.68
N SER A 157 30.36 1.63 20.65
CA SER A 157 29.11 1.94 19.95
C SER A 157 28.49 0.72 19.27
N ILE A 158 29.29 -0.29 18.89
CA ILE A 158 28.83 -1.51 18.25
C ILE A 158 28.17 -2.41 19.29
N ALA A 159 28.83 -2.62 20.43
CA ALA A 159 28.28 -3.41 21.52
C ALA A 159 27.02 -2.76 22.09
N LEU A 160 26.98 -1.44 22.25
CA LEU A 160 25.79 -0.71 22.67
C LEU A 160 24.63 -0.90 21.69
N ALA A 161 24.88 -0.80 20.39
CA ALA A 161 23.87 -1.02 19.37
C ALA A 161 23.32 -2.47 19.41
N ALA A 162 24.19 -3.45 19.62
CA ALA A 162 23.80 -4.86 19.78
C ALA A 162 22.92 -5.07 21.03
N MET A 163 23.26 -4.46 22.17
CA MET A 163 22.47 -4.53 23.41
C MET A 163 21.07 -3.90 23.22
N ILE A 164 21.00 -2.75 22.59
CA ILE A 164 19.74 -2.06 22.29
C ILE A 164 18.88 -2.93 21.36
N LEU A 165 19.49 -3.51 20.32
CA LEU A 165 18.81 -4.38 19.38
C LEU A 165 18.25 -5.64 20.08
N GLN A 166 19.07 -6.29 20.92
CA GLN A 166 18.62 -7.44 21.70
C GLN A 166 17.42 -7.08 22.59
N LYS A 167 17.50 -5.93 23.28
CA LYS A 167 16.38 -5.46 24.11
C LYS A 167 15.11 -5.21 23.29
N GLY A 168 15.24 -4.67 22.09
CA GLY A 168 14.13 -4.50 21.15
C GLY A 168 13.53 -5.84 20.72
N VAL A 169 14.36 -6.83 20.38
CA VAL A 169 13.94 -8.18 20.03
C VAL A 169 13.18 -8.85 21.18
N ASP A 170 13.71 -8.73 22.42
CA ASP A 170 13.08 -9.27 23.62
C ASP A 170 11.71 -8.65 23.87
N LEU A 171 11.60 -7.32 23.74
CA LEU A 171 10.34 -6.60 23.86
C LEU A 171 9.30 -7.12 22.86
N PHE A 172 9.68 -7.25 21.60
CA PHE A 172 8.78 -7.72 20.55
C PHE A 172 8.23 -9.11 20.86
N ASN A 173 9.14 -10.03 21.21
CA ASN A 173 8.76 -11.39 21.54
C ASN A 173 7.88 -11.48 22.79
N HIS A 174 8.07 -10.58 23.74
CA HIS A 174 7.34 -10.60 25.00
C HIS A 174 5.97 -9.93 24.94
N VAL A 175 5.87 -8.81 24.22
CA VAL A 175 4.68 -7.93 24.26
C VAL A 175 3.81 -8.04 23.02
N LEU A 176 4.42 -8.22 21.86
CA LEU A 176 3.72 -8.09 20.58
C LEU A 176 3.55 -9.40 19.81
N LEU A 177 4.41 -10.36 20.04
CA LEU A 177 4.38 -11.64 19.34
C LEU A 177 3.83 -12.77 20.24
N PRO A 178 3.13 -13.76 19.67
CA PRO A 178 2.80 -13.86 18.24
C PRO A 178 1.70 -12.87 17.81
N TYR A 179 1.81 -12.34 16.60
CA TYR A 179 0.82 -11.42 16.03
C TYR A 179 0.22 -11.98 14.75
N LYS A 180 -1.10 -12.13 14.72
CA LYS A 180 -1.85 -12.57 13.54
C LYS A 180 -2.37 -11.35 12.77
N ALA A 181 -1.88 -11.20 11.54
CA ALA A 181 -2.34 -10.17 10.62
C ALA A 181 -3.71 -10.52 10.02
N GLU A 182 -4.46 -9.51 9.56
CA GLU A 182 -5.72 -9.70 8.82
C GLU A 182 -5.53 -10.55 7.55
N SER A 183 -4.33 -10.50 6.98
CA SER A 183 -3.89 -11.32 5.85
C SER A 183 -3.82 -12.83 6.13
N GLY A 184 -3.96 -13.24 7.38
CA GLY A 184 -3.74 -14.62 7.80
C GLY A 184 -2.28 -14.97 8.08
N ASN A 185 -1.33 -14.07 7.81
CA ASN A 185 0.06 -14.24 8.20
C ASN A 185 0.21 -14.12 9.71
N VAL A 186 1.07 -14.95 10.32
CA VAL A 186 1.37 -14.87 11.73
C VAL A 186 2.86 -14.58 11.91
N TRP A 187 3.16 -13.46 12.55
CA TRP A 187 4.50 -13.14 13.02
C TRP A 187 4.72 -13.88 14.33
N ASN A 188 5.54 -14.91 14.30
CA ASN A 188 5.70 -15.79 15.46
C ASN A 188 6.76 -15.30 16.42
N LYS A 189 7.94 -14.99 15.91
CA LYS A 189 9.11 -14.68 16.71
C LYS A 189 10.14 -13.88 15.94
N ILE A 190 10.93 -13.09 16.67
CA ILE A 190 12.16 -12.47 16.18
C ILE A 190 13.34 -13.06 16.97
N THR A 191 14.41 -13.42 16.30
CA THR A 191 15.62 -13.94 16.96
C THR A 191 16.85 -13.22 16.48
N LEU A 192 17.79 -12.95 17.39
CA LEU A 192 19.12 -12.44 17.07
C LEU A 192 20.12 -13.61 17.18
N GLN A 193 20.69 -14.03 16.06
CA GLN A 193 21.65 -15.12 15.99
C GLN A 193 22.85 -14.71 15.13
N ASN A 194 24.05 -14.81 15.68
CA ASN A 194 25.31 -14.50 14.98
C ASN A 194 25.29 -13.10 14.31
N GLY A 195 24.80 -12.10 15.03
CA GLY A 195 24.69 -10.73 14.50
C GLY A 195 23.59 -10.52 13.45
N LYS A 196 22.76 -11.53 13.18
CA LYS A 196 21.66 -11.48 12.21
C LYS A 196 20.32 -11.57 12.90
N VAL A 197 19.42 -10.67 12.52
CA VAL A 197 18.02 -10.68 12.96
C VAL A 197 17.20 -11.56 12.03
N TRP A 198 16.56 -12.58 12.57
CA TRP A 198 15.61 -13.42 11.84
C TRP A 198 14.19 -13.14 12.30
N MET A 199 13.29 -12.96 11.34
CA MET A 199 11.86 -12.77 11.55
C MET A 199 11.12 -14.02 11.09
N ASP A 200 10.52 -14.74 12.04
CA ASP A 200 9.82 -16.00 11.77
C ASP A 200 8.35 -15.71 11.49
N LEU A 201 7.92 -15.95 10.25
CA LEU A 201 6.56 -15.75 9.78
C LEU A 201 5.93 -17.07 9.36
N GLN A 202 4.74 -17.33 9.86
CA GLN A 202 3.87 -18.36 9.34
C GLN A 202 2.95 -17.74 8.28
N VAL A 203 2.94 -18.32 7.11
CA VAL A 203 2.17 -17.84 5.96
C VAL A 203 1.29 -18.97 5.40
N PRO A 204 0.14 -18.67 4.79
CA PRO A 204 -0.64 -19.69 4.09
C PRO A 204 0.16 -20.34 2.95
N ASP A 205 -0.08 -21.62 2.66
CA ASP A 205 0.60 -22.34 1.58
C ASP A 205 0.52 -21.64 0.22
N LYS A 206 -0.64 -21.03 -0.07
CA LYS A 206 -0.84 -20.22 -1.28
C LYS A 206 0.09 -19.00 -1.32
N ALA A 207 0.27 -18.34 -0.17
CA ALA A 207 1.16 -17.18 -0.06
C ALA A 207 2.61 -17.59 -0.28
N LEU A 208 3.07 -18.68 0.35
CA LEU A 208 4.42 -19.19 0.13
C LEU A 208 4.67 -19.52 -1.35
N SER A 209 3.71 -20.14 -2.01
CA SER A 209 3.80 -20.46 -3.45
C SER A 209 3.86 -19.20 -4.32
N ALA A 210 3.08 -18.17 -3.98
CA ALA A 210 3.10 -16.88 -4.68
C ALA A 210 4.45 -16.15 -4.47
N ILE A 211 4.98 -16.17 -3.24
CA ILE A 211 6.30 -15.61 -2.91
C ILE A 211 7.40 -16.30 -3.71
N GLN A 212 7.39 -17.64 -3.77
CA GLN A 212 8.37 -18.41 -4.54
C GLN A 212 8.36 -18.08 -6.03
N LYS A 213 7.16 -17.95 -6.64
CA LYS A 213 7.00 -17.58 -8.05
C LYS A 213 7.47 -16.14 -8.37
N ASN A 214 7.47 -15.26 -7.38
CA ASN A 214 7.79 -13.84 -7.53
C ASN A 214 8.96 -13.42 -6.63
N LEU A 215 9.92 -14.31 -6.41
CA LEU A 215 10.95 -14.17 -5.38
C LEU A 215 11.72 -12.84 -5.44
N GLU A 216 12.13 -12.39 -6.62
CA GLU A 216 12.88 -11.15 -6.79
C GLU A 216 12.11 -9.90 -6.30
N VAL A 217 10.83 -9.82 -6.65
CA VAL A 217 9.96 -8.73 -6.18
C VAL A 217 9.75 -8.84 -4.67
N MET A 218 9.53 -10.05 -4.17
CA MET A 218 9.28 -10.28 -2.76
C MET A 218 10.53 -10.08 -1.90
N LYS A 219 11.72 -10.41 -2.39
CA LYS A 219 12.98 -10.05 -1.72
C LYS A 219 13.05 -8.53 -1.49
N ARG A 220 12.75 -7.72 -2.52
CA ARG A 220 12.72 -6.25 -2.38
C ARG A 220 11.68 -5.81 -1.36
N ALA A 221 10.48 -6.36 -1.44
CA ALA A 221 9.39 -6.04 -0.52
C ALA A 221 9.77 -6.37 0.93
N PHE A 222 10.30 -7.56 1.20
CA PHE A 222 10.76 -7.95 2.53
C PHE A 222 11.96 -7.11 3.01
N TYR A 223 12.85 -6.71 2.10
CA TYR A 223 13.98 -5.85 2.45
C TYR A 223 13.52 -4.50 3.01
N PHE A 224 12.51 -3.88 2.40
CA PHE A 224 12.02 -2.58 2.82
C PHE A 224 10.97 -2.64 3.95
N CYS A 225 10.40 -3.82 4.23
CA CYS A 225 9.39 -3.97 5.28
C CYS A 225 9.84 -3.46 6.66
N PRO A 226 11.05 -3.81 7.16
CA PRO A 226 11.51 -3.34 8.46
C PRO A 226 11.95 -1.87 8.46
N THR A 227 12.21 -1.29 7.28
CA THR A 227 12.77 0.06 7.13
C THR A 227 11.72 1.15 6.98
N LEU A 228 10.44 0.76 7.03
CA LEU A 228 9.37 1.72 6.90
C LEU A 228 9.28 2.63 8.12
N ASP A 229 9.55 3.89 7.85
CA ASP A 229 9.19 5.05 8.66
C ASP A 229 9.93 5.31 9.97
N SER A 230 11.06 4.67 10.24
CA SER A 230 11.92 5.23 11.25
C SER A 230 13.30 5.49 10.65
N GLY A 231 13.74 6.74 10.66
CA GLY A 231 15.14 7.10 10.38
C GLY A 231 16.13 6.31 11.23
N TYR A 232 15.63 5.79 12.34
CA TYR A 232 16.28 4.96 13.31
C TYR A 232 16.53 3.50 12.86
N SER A 233 15.52 2.83 12.34
CA SER A 233 15.68 1.44 11.86
C SER A 233 16.64 1.36 10.68
N LYS A 234 16.73 2.41 9.88
CA LYS A 234 17.64 2.45 8.73
C LYS A 234 19.11 2.40 9.14
N ASP A 235 19.50 3.14 10.16
CA ASP A 235 20.89 3.16 10.62
C ASP A 235 21.26 1.91 11.44
N MET A 236 20.34 1.38 12.23
CA MET A 236 20.53 0.08 12.90
C MET A 236 20.61 -1.08 11.92
N LEU A 237 19.73 -1.11 10.93
CA LEU A 237 19.69 -2.18 9.94
C LEU A 237 20.84 -2.11 8.92
N LYS A 238 21.50 -0.96 8.78
CA LYS A 238 22.78 -0.88 8.04
C LYS A 238 23.89 -1.69 8.70
N THR A 239 23.87 -1.80 10.01
CA THR A 239 24.92 -2.48 10.80
C THR A 239 24.59 -3.93 11.12
N VAL A 240 23.35 -4.38 10.89
CA VAL A 240 22.87 -5.71 11.25
C VAL A 240 22.26 -6.40 10.05
N ASP A 241 22.69 -7.63 9.81
CA ASP A 241 22.04 -8.48 8.82
C ASP A 241 20.68 -8.95 9.33
N TYR A 242 19.71 -9.03 8.42
CA TYR A 242 18.40 -9.59 8.74
C TYR A 242 17.89 -10.50 7.64
N GLY A 243 16.91 -11.33 7.99
CA GLY A 243 16.27 -12.24 7.08
C GLY A 243 14.90 -12.67 7.59
N PHE A 244 14.19 -13.39 6.76
CA PHE A 244 12.87 -13.92 7.07
C PHE A 244 12.88 -15.43 6.93
N ARG A 245 12.27 -16.13 7.88
CA ARG A 245 11.96 -17.53 7.81
C ARG A 245 10.46 -17.68 7.64
N LEU A 246 10.06 -18.13 6.48
CA LEU A 246 8.66 -18.35 6.15
C LEU A 246 8.33 -19.82 6.36
N THR A 247 7.28 -20.11 7.11
CA THR A 247 6.79 -21.47 7.35
C THR A 247 5.31 -21.54 7.03
N THR A 248 4.81 -22.73 6.67
CA THR A 248 3.38 -22.96 6.45
C THR A 248 2.84 -24.00 7.44
N ASP A 249 1.52 -24.09 7.55
CA ASP A 249 0.84 -25.08 8.38
C ASP A 249 1.16 -26.52 7.94
N THR A 250 1.51 -26.72 6.66
CA THR A 250 1.88 -28.03 6.09
C THR A 250 3.35 -28.37 6.29
N GLY A 251 4.13 -27.52 6.98
CA GLY A 251 5.55 -27.72 7.25
C GLY A 251 6.49 -27.34 6.10
N ARG A 252 6.00 -26.75 5.02
CA ARG A 252 6.87 -26.15 4.00
C ARG A 252 7.58 -24.94 4.58
N SER A 253 8.82 -24.73 4.18
CA SER A 253 9.60 -23.59 4.66
C SER A 253 10.43 -22.95 3.55
N MET A 254 10.80 -21.69 3.77
CA MET A 254 11.65 -20.90 2.90
C MET A 254 12.37 -19.84 3.71
N GLU A 255 13.65 -19.60 3.43
CA GLU A 255 14.38 -18.48 3.99
C GLU A 255 14.61 -17.40 2.91
N ILE A 256 14.46 -16.14 3.31
CA ILE A 256 14.82 -14.97 2.52
C ILE A 256 15.97 -14.28 3.27
N ALA A 257 17.13 -14.32 2.69
CA ALA A 257 18.34 -13.65 3.20
C ALA A 257 18.96 -12.81 2.08
N TYR A 258 19.82 -11.88 2.45
CA TYR A 258 20.45 -10.93 1.53
C TYR A 258 21.96 -11.03 1.63
N THR A 259 22.63 -11.04 0.47
CA THR A 259 24.09 -10.87 0.43
C THR A 259 24.44 -9.37 0.61
N PRO A 260 25.69 -9.05 0.98
CA PRO A 260 26.13 -7.65 1.04
C PRO A 260 25.88 -6.89 -0.27
N GLU A 261 26.14 -7.52 -1.42
CA GLU A 261 25.96 -6.94 -2.74
C GLU A 261 24.47 -6.71 -3.08
N GLU A 262 23.59 -7.66 -2.70
CA GLU A 262 22.15 -7.49 -2.83
C GLU A 262 21.66 -6.31 -1.99
N ARG A 263 22.18 -6.16 -0.77
CA ARG A 263 21.82 -5.07 0.13
C ARG A 263 22.25 -3.72 -0.43
N GLU A 264 23.50 -3.59 -0.89
CA GLU A 264 24.00 -2.36 -1.50
C GLU A 264 23.14 -1.95 -2.70
N ARG A 265 22.80 -2.90 -3.56
CA ARG A 265 21.89 -2.67 -4.68
C ARG A 265 20.50 -2.21 -4.24
N LEU A 266 19.94 -2.84 -3.21
CA LEU A 266 18.61 -2.50 -2.69
C LEU A 266 18.62 -1.15 -1.96
N ASP A 267 19.68 -0.83 -1.25
CA ASP A 267 19.86 0.49 -0.61
C ASP A 267 19.90 1.62 -1.64
N THR A 268 20.54 1.37 -2.79
CA THR A 268 20.56 2.34 -3.91
C THR A 268 19.18 2.55 -4.52
N LEU A 269 18.38 1.49 -4.65
CA LEU A 269 17.01 1.55 -5.18
C LEU A 269 16.02 2.17 -4.19
N GLY A 270 16.28 2.04 -2.91
CA GLY A 270 15.34 2.36 -1.84
C GLY A 270 15.39 3.79 -1.28
N THR A 271 15.92 4.75 -2.03
CA THR A 271 16.01 6.14 -1.56
C THR A 271 14.66 6.86 -1.52
N ASP A 272 13.70 6.44 -2.35
CA ASP A 272 12.36 7.02 -2.43
C ASP A 272 11.41 6.35 -1.43
N VAL A 273 10.76 7.17 -0.59
CA VAL A 273 9.78 6.70 0.41
C VAL A 273 8.60 6.00 -0.26
N THR A 274 8.14 6.53 -1.39
CA THR A 274 7.02 5.97 -2.15
C THR A 274 7.33 4.57 -2.67
N ASP A 275 8.53 4.35 -3.21
CA ASP A 275 8.94 3.03 -3.69
C ASP A 275 8.99 2.01 -2.54
N ARG A 276 9.48 2.42 -1.37
CA ARG A 276 9.49 1.56 -0.19
C ARG A 276 8.08 1.19 0.27
N GLN A 277 7.16 2.15 0.31
CA GLN A 277 5.76 1.91 0.65
C GLN A 277 5.10 0.94 -0.35
N MET A 278 5.42 1.06 -1.63
CA MET A 278 4.94 0.14 -2.66
C MET A 278 5.42 -1.29 -2.43
N TYR A 279 6.69 -1.49 -2.08
CA TYR A 279 7.19 -2.84 -1.78
C TYR A 279 6.49 -3.47 -0.58
N VAL A 280 6.17 -2.68 0.46
CA VAL A 280 5.41 -3.18 1.60
C VAL A 280 3.96 -3.47 1.25
N LEU A 281 3.33 -2.63 0.45
CA LEU A 281 1.99 -2.93 -0.07
C LEU A 281 1.98 -4.27 -0.81
N LEU A 282 3.01 -4.58 -1.61
CA LEU A 282 3.14 -5.86 -2.31
C LEU A 282 3.15 -7.06 -1.35
N ILE A 283 3.84 -6.98 -0.21
CA ILE A 283 3.79 -8.07 0.81
C ILE A 283 2.35 -8.33 1.24
N ASN A 284 1.58 -7.26 1.46
CA ASN A 284 0.22 -7.37 1.97
C ASN A 284 -0.79 -7.88 0.92
N ILE A 285 -0.54 -7.69 -0.36
CA ILE A 285 -1.46 -8.13 -1.42
C ILE A 285 -1.06 -9.45 -2.06
N MET A 286 0.23 -9.82 -2.04
CA MET A 286 0.69 -11.07 -2.68
C MET A 286 0.11 -12.33 -2.05
N HIS A 287 -0.21 -12.32 -0.75
CA HIS A 287 -0.81 -13.47 -0.08
C HIS A 287 -2.26 -13.73 -0.55
N THR A 288 -2.92 -12.73 -1.15
CA THR A 288 -4.28 -12.89 -1.69
C THR A 288 -4.29 -13.65 -3.02
N LEU A 289 -3.14 -13.82 -3.65
CA LEU A 289 -3.01 -14.49 -4.94
C LEU A 289 -3.07 -16.02 -4.82
N PRO A 290 -3.59 -16.73 -5.84
CA PRO A 290 -4.25 -16.19 -7.02
C PRO A 290 -5.69 -15.76 -6.75
N ILE A 291 -6.15 -14.65 -7.37
CA ILE A 291 -7.52 -14.16 -7.24
C ILE A 291 -8.30 -14.44 -8.52
N LYS A 292 -9.41 -15.17 -8.42
CA LYS A 292 -10.31 -15.38 -9.55
C LYS A 292 -11.10 -14.08 -9.83
N ILE A 293 -10.83 -13.44 -10.95
CA ILE A 293 -11.48 -12.20 -11.38
C ILE A 293 -12.76 -12.50 -12.16
N LYS A 294 -12.64 -13.40 -13.16
CA LYS A 294 -13.76 -13.93 -13.97
C LYS A 294 -13.61 -15.44 -14.09
N SER A 295 -14.59 -16.12 -14.63
CA SER A 295 -14.52 -17.58 -14.86
C SER A 295 -13.30 -17.99 -15.70
N TYR A 296 -12.83 -17.10 -16.56
CA TYR A 296 -11.72 -17.31 -17.47
C TYR A 296 -10.49 -16.45 -17.18
N GLN A 297 -10.46 -15.70 -16.08
CA GLN A 297 -9.39 -14.75 -15.76
C GLN A 297 -9.00 -14.85 -14.29
N THR A 298 -7.73 -15.05 -14.04
CA THR A 298 -7.16 -15.16 -12.69
C THR A 298 -6.00 -14.19 -12.53
N ARG A 299 -6.03 -13.36 -11.50
CA ARG A 299 -4.88 -12.52 -11.12
C ARG A 299 -3.83 -13.38 -10.46
N VAL A 300 -2.63 -13.37 -11.00
CA VAL A 300 -1.54 -14.25 -10.56
C VAL A 300 -0.33 -13.51 -10.02
N GLY A 301 -0.24 -12.20 -10.21
CA GLY A 301 0.93 -11.47 -9.76
C GLY A 301 0.78 -9.96 -9.77
N PHE A 302 1.72 -9.34 -9.07
CA PHE A 302 2.00 -7.92 -9.11
C PHE A 302 3.50 -7.71 -9.29
N LYS A 303 3.89 -6.66 -10.00
CA LYS A 303 5.28 -6.22 -10.15
C LYS A 303 5.34 -4.72 -9.97
N TYR A 304 6.41 -4.24 -9.37
CA TYR A 304 6.66 -2.81 -9.26
C TYR A 304 8.08 -2.49 -9.73
N ALA A 305 8.19 -1.60 -10.66
CA ALA A 305 9.46 -1.06 -11.17
C ALA A 305 9.19 0.28 -11.86
N ASP A 306 10.16 1.17 -11.81
CA ASP A 306 10.16 2.44 -12.56
C ASP A 306 8.86 3.25 -12.39
N LYS A 307 8.43 3.43 -11.13
CA LYS A 307 7.17 4.11 -10.78
C LYS A 307 5.94 3.52 -11.49
N THR A 308 5.97 2.22 -11.77
CA THR A 308 4.86 1.51 -12.40
C THR A 308 4.48 0.26 -11.63
N LEU A 309 3.24 0.20 -11.16
CA LEU A 309 2.64 -1.03 -10.63
C LEU A 309 2.02 -1.83 -11.77
N SER A 310 2.58 -3.01 -12.04
CA SER A 310 2.03 -3.95 -13.02
C SER A 310 1.17 -5.01 -12.33
N ILE A 311 -0.05 -5.18 -12.80
CA ILE A 311 -1.01 -6.18 -12.34
C ILE A 311 -1.06 -7.27 -13.41
N VAL A 312 -0.76 -8.51 -13.04
CA VAL A 312 -0.64 -9.64 -13.98
C VAL A 312 -1.84 -10.57 -13.83
N ASP A 313 -2.60 -10.70 -14.89
CA ASP A 313 -3.74 -11.59 -14.99
C ASP A 313 -3.47 -12.69 -16.03
N GLU A 314 -3.74 -13.95 -15.70
CA GLU A 314 -3.76 -15.08 -16.64
C GLU A 314 -5.16 -15.29 -17.17
N VAL A 315 -5.28 -15.49 -18.47
CA VAL A 315 -6.54 -15.77 -19.15
C VAL A 315 -6.57 -17.24 -19.57
N HIS A 316 -7.51 -17.97 -18.97
CA HIS A 316 -7.71 -19.40 -19.18
C HIS A 316 -9.03 -19.60 -19.95
N THR A 317 -8.99 -19.63 -21.26
CA THR A 317 -10.19 -19.90 -22.04
C THR A 317 -9.84 -20.59 -23.35
N ASP A 318 -10.61 -21.60 -23.69
CA ASP A 318 -10.56 -22.23 -25.00
C ASP A 318 -11.53 -21.55 -26.00
N ASN A 319 -12.32 -20.60 -25.53
CA ASN A 319 -13.23 -19.84 -26.34
C ASN A 319 -12.48 -18.83 -27.22
N ALA A 320 -12.29 -19.17 -28.49
CA ALA A 320 -11.59 -18.32 -29.45
C ALA A 320 -12.17 -16.90 -29.54
N ARG A 321 -13.51 -16.77 -29.39
CA ARG A 321 -14.17 -15.46 -29.39
C ARG A 321 -13.75 -14.59 -28.20
N ILE A 322 -13.63 -15.14 -26.99
CA ILE A 322 -13.14 -14.39 -25.81
C ILE A 322 -11.71 -13.97 -26.03
N LYS A 323 -10.87 -14.90 -26.56
CA LYS A 323 -9.47 -14.57 -26.87
C LYS A 323 -9.36 -13.41 -27.85
N GLU A 324 -10.11 -13.44 -28.93
CA GLU A 324 -10.09 -12.39 -29.95
C GLU A 324 -10.62 -11.04 -29.42
N LEU A 325 -11.66 -11.05 -28.61
CA LEU A 325 -12.16 -9.83 -27.97
C LEU A 325 -11.11 -9.22 -27.03
N MET A 326 -10.49 -10.03 -26.19
CA MET A 326 -9.51 -9.53 -25.21
C MET A 326 -8.19 -9.06 -25.84
N LYS A 327 -7.89 -9.44 -27.09
CA LYS A 327 -6.76 -8.89 -27.85
C LYS A 327 -7.01 -7.47 -28.37
N ARG A 328 -8.25 -6.99 -28.33
CA ARG A 328 -8.60 -5.66 -28.83
C ARG A 328 -8.24 -4.58 -27.82
N PRO A 329 -7.61 -3.46 -28.24
CA PRO A 329 -7.28 -2.36 -27.36
C PRO A 329 -8.49 -1.79 -26.59
N GLU A 330 -9.65 -1.76 -27.25
CA GLU A 330 -10.90 -1.26 -26.67
C GLU A 330 -11.34 -2.10 -25.47
N SER A 331 -11.25 -3.44 -25.58
CA SER A 331 -11.57 -4.34 -24.47
C SER A 331 -10.62 -4.20 -23.30
N LEU A 332 -9.32 -4.03 -23.56
CA LEU A 332 -8.33 -3.81 -22.52
C LEU A 332 -8.54 -2.47 -21.82
N ARG A 333 -8.88 -1.42 -22.57
CA ARG A 333 -9.22 -0.11 -22.06
C ARG A 333 -10.47 -0.15 -21.19
N GLU A 334 -11.52 -0.81 -21.63
CA GLU A 334 -12.75 -1.00 -20.83
C GLU A 334 -12.44 -1.64 -19.47
N GLU A 335 -11.74 -2.77 -19.48
CA GLU A 335 -11.31 -3.46 -18.25
C GLU A 335 -10.55 -2.54 -17.30
N TYR A 336 -9.71 -1.69 -17.85
CA TYR A 336 -8.93 -0.75 -17.07
C TYR A 336 -9.80 0.33 -16.44
N LEU A 337 -10.66 0.99 -17.23
CA LEU A 337 -11.55 2.05 -16.77
C LEU A 337 -12.55 1.53 -15.73
N LEU A 338 -13.14 0.35 -15.95
CA LEU A 338 -14.03 -0.30 -14.99
C LEU A 338 -13.33 -0.52 -13.63
N HIS A 339 -12.09 -1.01 -13.65
CA HIS A 339 -11.33 -1.21 -12.44
C HIS A 339 -10.98 0.13 -11.77
N MET A 340 -10.56 1.13 -12.53
CA MET A 340 -10.20 2.45 -12.01
C MET A 340 -11.38 3.13 -11.33
N PHE A 341 -12.53 3.18 -11.97
CA PHE A 341 -13.71 3.85 -11.44
C PHE A 341 -14.42 3.06 -10.33
N SER A 342 -14.20 1.75 -10.24
CA SER A 342 -14.67 0.94 -9.10
C SER A 342 -13.77 1.02 -7.87
N SER A 343 -12.54 1.52 -8.01
CA SER A 343 -11.51 1.54 -6.97
C SER A 343 -10.80 2.90 -6.90
N VAL A 344 -11.56 3.99 -6.95
CA VAL A 344 -11.06 5.37 -7.09
C VAL A 344 -9.94 5.68 -6.10
N GLN A 345 -10.14 5.43 -4.80
CA GLN A 345 -9.16 5.73 -3.76
C GLN A 345 -7.82 4.99 -3.97
N PHE A 346 -7.87 3.77 -4.52
CA PHE A 346 -6.67 3.02 -4.86
C PHE A 346 -5.87 3.74 -5.94
N PHE A 347 -6.53 4.17 -7.01
CA PHE A 347 -5.87 4.84 -8.13
C PHE A 347 -5.42 6.27 -7.79
N GLU A 348 -6.19 7.00 -6.98
CA GLU A 348 -5.80 8.32 -6.46
C GLU A 348 -4.49 8.23 -5.68
N ASN A 349 -4.39 7.31 -4.73
CA ASN A 349 -3.17 7.13 -3.94
C ASN A 349 -1.93 6.85 -4.80
N PHE A 350 -2.08 6.15 -5.91
CA PHE A 350 -0.95 5.88 -6.80
C PHE A 350 -0.61 7.08 -7.68
N SER A 351 -1.60 7.73 -8.27
CA SER A 351 -1.37 8.89 -9.15
C SER A 351 -0.77 10.07 -8.40
N GLU A 352 -1.23 10.35 -7.18
CA GLU A 352 -0.67 11.39 -6.30
C GLU A 352 0.81 11.14 -5.95
N ASN A 353 1.22 9.88 -5.90
CA ASN A 353 2.61 9.48 -5.67
C ASN A 353 3.43 9.27 -6.96
N GLY A 354 2.91 9.70 -8.10
CA GLY A 354 3.59 9.61 -9.39
C GLY A 354 3.68 8.18 -9.95
N ILE A 355 2.83 7.25 -9.48
CA ILE A 355 2.86 5.85 -9.86
C ILE A 355 1.82 5.57 -10.94
N GLY A 356 2.30 5.12 -12.11
CA GLY A 356 1.46 4.58 -13.17
C GLY A 356 1.04 3.14 -12.89
N ILE A 357 -0.03 2.68 -13.56
CA ILE A 357 -0.54 1.31 -13.43
C ILE A 357 -0.60 0.65 -14.79
N ARG A 358 -0.03 -0.56 -14.88
CA ARG A 358 -0.07 -1.42 -16.07
C ARG A 358 -0.87 -2.68 -15.78
N ARG A 359 -1.76 -3.04 -16.68
CA ARG A 359 -2.42 -4.36 -16.69
C ARG A 359 -1.71 -5.23 -17.73
N ILE A 360 -1.34 -6.45 -17.34
CA ILE A 360 -0.68 -7.44 -18.19
C ILE A 360 -1.57 -8.67 -18.26
N PHE A 361 -1.89 -9.12 -19.46
CA PHE A 361 -2.74 -10.28 -19.73
C PHE A 361 -1.92 -11.37 -20.41
N ARG A 362 -1.80 -12.52 -19.75
CA ARG A 362 -1.10 -13.70 -20.22
C ARG A 362 -2.06 -14.74 -20.79
N GLY A 363 -1.58 -15.58 -21.70
CA GLY A 363 -2.36 -16.68 -22.29
C GLY A 363 -3.34 -16.27 -23.38
N LEU A 364 -3.29 -15.03 -23.86
CA LEU A 364 -4.09 -14.54 -24.99
C LEU A 364 -3.38 -14.67 -26.32
N ALA A 365 -2.06 -14.51 -26.32
CA ALA A 365 -1.18 -14.59 -27.48
C ALA A 365 0.17 -15.20 -27.03
N ASP A 366 1.09 -15.40 -27.98
CA ASP A 366 2.45 -15.87 -27.69
C ASP A 366 3.21 -14.88 -26.79
N GLU A 367 2.87 -13.59 -26.91
CA GLU A 367 3.42 -12.52 -26.07
C GLU A 367 2.35 -11.98 -25.10
N ASP A 368 2.81 -11.46 -23.94
CA ASP A 368 1.94 -10.82 -22.96
C ASP A 368 1.36 -9.52 -23.54
N LEU A 369 0.04 -9.39 -23.53
CA LEU A 369 -0.62 -8.14 -23.88
C LEU A 369 -0.68 -7.20 -22.69
N SER A 370 -0.50 -5.90 -22.90
CA SER A 370 -0.57 -4.95 -21.81
C SER A 370 -1.26 -3.64 -22.20
N TYR A 371 -1.90 -3.05 -21.19
CA TYR A 371 -2.44 -1.70 -21.26
C TYR A 371 -1.94 -0.90 -20.05
N MET A 372 -1.44 0.31 -20.28
CA MET A 372 -0.84 1.14 -19.25
C MET A 372 -1.49 2.53 -19.25
N MET A 373 -1.67 3.08 -18.07
CA MET A 373 -1.90 4.50 -17.84
C MET A 373 -0.81 5.08 -16.93
N THR A 374 -0.31 6.23 -17.30
CA THR A 374 0.62 7.01 -16.47
C THR A 374 -0.09 7.61 -15.27
N ALA A 375 0.66 7.98 -14.24
CA ALA A 375 0.10 8.69 -13.08
C ALA A 375 -0.68 9.95 -13.48
N HIS A 376 -0.16 10.70 -14.45
CA HIS A 376 -0.81 11.93 -14.94
C HIS A 376 -2.14 11.66 -15.65
N GLU A 377 -2.22 10.62 -16.48
CA GLU A 377 -3.47 10.21 -17.15
C GLU A 377 -4.51 9.76 -16.13
N ILE A 378 -4.11 8.97 -15.12
CA ILE A 378 -4.98 8.53 -14.04
C ILE A 378 -5.52 9.74 -13.27
N ASP A 379 -4.65 10.63 -12.82
CA ASP A 379 -5.02 11.84 -12.08
C ASP A 379 -5.97 12.74 -12.87
N SER A 380 -5.68 12.96 -14.15
CA SER A 380 -6.53 13.75 -15.07
C SER A 380 -7.92 13.13 -15.20
N LEU A 381 -8.01 11.82 -15.38
CA LEU A 381 -9.29 11.11 -15.48
C LEU A 381 -10.08 11.12 -14.18
N LEU A 382 -9.41 10.93 -13.04
CA LEU A 382 -10.06 10.93 -11.73
C LEU A 382 -10.58 12.32 -11.33
N LYS A 383 -9.92 13.38 -11.74
CA LYS A 383 -10.36 14.78 -11.53
C LYS A 383 -11.38 15.26 -12.54
N SER A 384 -11.62 14.51 -13.60
CA SER A 384 -12.62 14.87 -14.60
C SER A 384 -14.03 14.93 -14.02
N PRO A 385 -14.92 15.80 -14.52
CA PRO A 385 -16.32 15.83 -14.12
C PRO A 385 -16.99 14.45 -14.26
N GLN A 386 -17.95 14.14 -13.40
CA GLN A 386 -18.63 12.83 -13.39
C GLN A 386 -19.23 12.49 -14.76
N GLN A 387 -19.80 13.47 -15.44
CA GLN A 387 -20.35 13.30 -16.78
C GLN A 387 -19.31 12.84 -17.81
N VAL A 388 -18.05 13.30 -17.70
CA VAL A 388 -16.94 12.87 -18.56
C VAL A 388 -16.55 11.44 -18.24
N LYS A 389 -16.48 11.07 -16.96
CA LYS A 389 -16.20 9.70 -16.52
C LYS A 389 -17.26 8.71 -17.03
N ASP A 390 -18.54 9.06 -16.87
CA ASP A 390 -19.66 8.26 -17.35
C ASP A 390 -19.63 8.12 -18.88
N SER A 391 -19.28 9.19 -19.59
CA SER A 391 -19.15 9.17 -21.04
C SER A 391 -18.03 8.23 -21.50
N LEU A 392 -16.86 8.29 -20.89
CA LEU A 392 -15.72 7.43 -21.20
C LEU A 392 -16.04 5.94 -20.93
N MET A 393 -16.69 5.67 -19.79
CA MET A 393 -17.10 4.30 -19.43
C MET A 393 -18.07 3.73 -20.44
N LEU A 394 -19.11 4.49 -20.74
CA LEU A 394 -20.14 4.04 -21.69
C LEU A 394 -19.59 3.91 -23.10
N GLN A 395 -18.72 4.82 -23.54
CA GLN A 395 -18.05 4.70 -24.83
C GLN A 395 -17.23 3.39 -24.91
N SER A 396 -16.42 3.08 -23.89
CA SER A 396 -15.64 1.83 -23.84
C SER A 396 -16.54 0.58 -23.90
N GLN A 397 -17.67 0.60 -23.19
CA GLN A 397 -18.63 -0.50 -23.22
C GLN A 397 -19.33 -0.65 -24.58
N LEU A 398 -19.66 0.47 -25.22
CA LEU A 398 -20.24 0.47 -26.56
C LEU A 398 -19.25 -0.02 -27.62
N ASP A 399 -17.96 0.32 -27.48
CA ASP A 399 -16.90 -0.17 -28.36
C ASP A 399 -16.76 -1.71 -28.27
N VAL A 400 -16.77 -2.25 -27.04
CA VAL A 400 -16.75 -3.71 -26.83
C VAL A 400 -18.01 -4.39 -27.36
N LEU A 401 -19.17 -3.80 -27.14
CA LEU A 401 -20.44 -4.31 -27.69
C LEU A 401 -20.40 -4.32 -29.21
N THR A 402 -19.87 -3.27 -29.85
CA THR A 402 -19.66 -3.18 -31.30
C THR A 402 -18.78 -4.32 -31.81
N LEU A 403 -17.67 -4.60 -31.14
CA LEU A 403 -16.79 -5.73 -31.50
C LEU A 403 -17.53 -7.08 -31.40
N GLN A 404 -18.35 -7.27 -30.38
CA GLN A 404 -19.15 -8.48 -30.22
C GLN A 404 -20.18 -8.65 -31.32
N MET A 405 -20.86 -7.56 -31.71
CA MET A 405 -21.84 -7.58 -32.80
C MET A 405 -21.17 -7.81 -34.15
N GLY A 406 -20.04 -7.14 -34.42
CA GLY A 406 -19.31 -7.26 -35.68
C GLY A 406 -18.86 -8.68 -36.02
N GLN A 407 -18.61 -9.50 -34.99
CA GLN A 407 -18.20 -10.89 -35.13
C GLN A 407 -19.36 -11.86 -35.40
N GLN A 408 -20.62 -11.43 -35.26
CA GLN A 408 -21.76 -12.30 -35.55
C GLN A 408 -22.01 -12.36 -37.04
N SER A 409 -22.10 -13.57 -37.57
CA SER A 409 -22.55 -13.78 -38.96
C SER A 409 -24.02 -13.38 -39.10
N CYS A 410 -24.32 -12.55 -40.07
CA CYS A 410 -25.69 -12.22 -40.41
C CYS A 410 -26.22 -13.23 -41.43
N LYS A 411 -27.26 -13.95 -41.05
CA LYS A 411 -27.92 -14.88 -41.99
C LYS A 411 -28.55 -14.10 -43.10
N GLU A 412 -28.57 -14.70 -44.30
CA GLU A 412 -29.31 -14.17 -45.43
C GLU A 412 -30.80 -14.00 -45.10
N GLY A 413 -31.40 -12.90 -45.56
CA GLY A 413 -32.78 -12.56 -45.27
C GLY A 413 -33.00 -11.78 -43.96
N PHE A 414 -31.94 -11.52 -43.16
CA PHE A 414 -32.06 -10.86 -41.86
C PHE A 414 -31.37 -9.50 -41.80
N PHE A 415 -31.84 -8.67 -40.86
CA PHE A 415 -31.22 -7.44 -40.43
C PHE A 415 -30.46 -7.67 -39.11
N CYS A 416 -29.19 -7.35 -39.10
CA CYS A 416 -28.32 -7.68 -37.97
C CYS A 416 -27.66 -6.45 -37.38
N PRO A 417 -27.58 -6.33 -36.06
CA PRO A 417 -26.82 -5.26 -35.43
C PRO A 417 -25.32 -5.41 -35.76
N ARG A 418 -24.68 -4.30 -36.03
CA ARG A 418 -23.25 -4.24 -36.40
C ARG A 418 -22.41 -3.35 -35.55
N GLN A 419 -23.00 -2.25 -35.10
CA GLN A 419 -22.24 -1.24 -34.38
C GLN A 419 -23.16 -0.44 -33.45
N VAL A 420 -22.58 0.00 -32.33
CA VAL A 420 -23.14 1.04 -31.50
C VAL A 420 -22.06 2.08 -31.27
N SER A 421 -22.39 3.36 -31.49
CA SER A 421 -21.45 4.47 -31.34
C SER A 421 -22.15 5.68 -30.71
N MET A 422 -21.37 6.68 -30.31
CA MET A 422 -21.89 8.00 -29.93
C MET A 422 -21.58 8.99 -31.03
N GLU A 423 -22.59 9.69 -31.55
CA GLU A 423 -22.48 10.75 -32.54
C GLU A 423 -23.21 12.00 -32.04
N GLY A 424 -22.45 13.04 -31.66
CA GLY A 424 -23.00 14.26 -31.10
C GLY A 424 -23.87 13.99 -29.86
N ASP A 425 -25.14 14.40 -29.94
CA ASP A 425 -26.10 14.21 -28.85
C ASP A 425 -26.91 12.91 -28.94
N ASN A 426 -26.44 11.94 -29.71
CA ASN A 426 -27.16 10.70 -29.92
C ASN A 426 -26.28 9.47 -29.74
N VAL A 427 -26.86 8.40 -29.24
CA VAL A 427 -26.33 7.04 -29.34
C VAL A 427 -26.85 6.45 -30.65
N VAL A 428 -25.97 5.98 -31.52
CA VAL A 428 -26.34 5.41 -32.85
C VAL A 428 -26.25 3.90 -32.78
N TRP A 429 -27.38 3.24 -33.04
CA TRP A 429 -27.44 1.79 -33.21
C TRP A 429 -27.54 1.45 -34.69
N THR A 430 -26.47 0.88 -35.21
CA THR A 430 -26.34 0.56 -36.63
C THR A 430 -26.73 -0.90 -36.91
N ILE A 431 -27.64 -1.07 -37.84
CA ILE A 431 -28.16 -2.34 -38.34
C ILE A 431 -27.80 -2.46 -39.82
N VAL A 432 -27.38 -3.62 -40.25
CA VAL A 432 -27.10 -3.92 -41.65
C VAL A 432 -28.03 -5.04 -42.14
N GLY A 433 -28.72 -4.82 -43.22
CA GLY A 433 -29.56 -5.81 -43.81
C GLY A 433 -28.78 -6.73 -44.76
N ASN A 434 -28.72 -8.04 -44.49
CA ASN A 434 -28.24 -9.02 -45.45
C ASN A 434 -29.42 -9.47 -46.34
N VAL A 435 -29.99 -8.52 -47.10
CA VAL A 435 -31.20 -8.65 -47.85
C VAL A 435 -31.07 -7.95 -49.21
N SER A 436 -31.93 -8.30 -50.16
CA SER A 436 -32.01 -7.60 -51.43
C SER A 436 -32.39 -6.13 -51.25
N LEU A 437 -32.03 -5.29 -52.21
CA LEU A 437 -32.35 -3.85 -52.16
C LEU A 437 -33.90 -3.61 -52.13
N ALA A 438 -34.69 -4.46 -52.79
CA ALA A 438 -36.14 -4.38 -52.74
C ALA A 438 -36.69 -4.69 -51.33
N SER A 439 -36.11 -5.70 -50.65
CA SER A 439 -36.47 -6.04 -49.26
C SER A 439 -36.03 -4.94 -48.29
N TYR A 440 -34.86 -4.32 -48.51
CA TYR A 440 -34.40 -3.18 -47.74
C TYR A 440 -35.38 -1.99 -47.84
N LYS A 441 -35.75 -1.58 -49.08
CA LYS A 441 -36.71 -0.50 -49.32
C LYS A 441 -38.08 -0.78 -48.65
N LYS A 442 -38.55 -2.01 -48.70
CA LYS A 442 -39.77 -2.43 -48.01
C LYS A 442 -39.62 -2.39 -46.49
N TYR A 443 -38.44 -2.70 -45.96
CA TYR A 443 -38.17 -2.67 -44.51
C TYR A 443 -38.17 -1.24 -43.96
N ILE A 444 -37.52 -0.27 -44.61
CA ILE A 444 -37.47 1.11 -44.18
C ILE A 444 -38.80 1.87 -44.28
N GLN A 445 -39.77 1.31 -45.03
CA GLN A 445 -41.14 1.85 -45.07
C GLN A 445 -42.00 1.42 -43.87
N ARG A 446 -41.51 0.52 -43.01
CA ARG A 446 -42.20 0.10 -41.80
C ARG A 446 -42.01 1.17 -40.69
N ASP A 447 -42.79 1.03 -39.63
CA ASP A 447 -42.59 1.86 -38.44
C ASP A 447 -41.30 1.49 -37.73
N LEU A 448 -40.18 2.09 -38.16
CA LEU A 448 -38.86 1.89 -37.56
C LEU A 448 -38.76 2.57 -36.19
N ARG A 449 -39.60 3.54 -35.89
CA ARG A 449 -39.66 4.17 -34.57
C ARG A 449 -40.15 3.19 -33.52
N ALA A 450 -41.23 2.46 -33.82
CA ALA A 450 -41.71 1.38 -32.95
C ALA A 450 -40.63 0.32 -32.70
N LYS A 451 -39.90 -0.08 -33.76
CA LYS A 451 -38.80 -1.04 -33.67
C LYS A 451 -37.64 -0.52 -32.82
N ALA A 452 -37.27 0.71 -32.96
CA ALA A 452 -36.20 1.33 -32.15
C ALA A 452 -36.58 1.40 -30.65
N ILE A 453 -37.87 1.70 -30.37
CA ILE A 453 -38.39 1.70 -28.99
C ILE A 453 -38.43 0.28 -28.43
N GLU A 454 -38.88 -0.70 -29.18
CA GLU A 454 -38.88 -2.13 -28.80
C GLU A 454 -37.45 -2.57 -28.43
N LEU A 455 -36.45 -2.23 -29.25
CA LEU A 455 -35.06 -2.52 -29.00
C LEU A 455 -34.57 -1.81 -27.71
N TYR A 456 -34.86 -0.52 -27.56
CA TYR A 456 -34.50 0.24 -26.38
C TYR A 456 -35.07 -0.35 -25.10
N GLN A 457 -36.29 -0.85 -25.12
CA GLN A 457 -36.95 -1.48 -23.96
C GLN A 457 -36.56 -2.95 -23.74
N SER A 458 -35.90 -3.58 -24.70
CA SER A 458 -35.46 -4.98 -24.61
C SER A 458 -34.33 -5.20 -23.62
N LYS A 459 -34.04 -6.45 -23.24
CA LYS A 459 -32.85 -6.79 -22.43
C LYS A 459 -31.54 -6.42 -23.12
N THR A 460 -31.47 -6.55 -24.44
CA THR A 460 -30.32 -6.14 -25.26
C THR A 460 -30.13 -4.63 -25.28
N GLY A 461 -31.17 -3.85 -25.04
CA GLY A 461 -31.11 -2.39 -24.93
C GLY A 461 -30.66 -1.83 -23.58
N ASN A 462 -30.32 -2.67 -22.58
CA ASN A 462 -29.92 -2.19 -21.26
C ASN A 462 -28.80 -1.17 -21.31
N LEU A 463 -27.72 -1.47 -22.05
CA LEU A 463 -26.57 -0.58 -22.19
C LEU A 463 -26.93 0.71 -22.94
N LEU A 464 -27.83 0.62 -23.94
CA LEU A 464 -28.36 1.82 -24.61
C LEU A 464 -29.16 2.70 -23.65
N ARG A 465 -30.03 2.08 -22.82
CA ARG A 465 -30.78 2.84 -21.80
C ARG A 465 -29.87 3.51 -20.82
N GLU A 466 -28.82 2.83 -20.40
CA GLU A 466 -27.83 3.43 -19.48
C GLU A 466 -27.12 4.62 -20.14
N ALA A 467 -26.63 4.47 -21.36
CA ALA A 467 -25.97 5.53 -22.11
C ALA A 467 -26.92 6.73 -22.38
N VAL A 468 -28.11 6.47 -22.88
CA VAL A 468 -29.13 7.49 -23.14
C VAL A 468 -29.46 8.25 -21.85
N THR A 469 -29.69 7.51 -20.76
CA THR A 469 -30.13 8.12 -19.50
C THR A 469 -29.04 8.92 -18.82
N LYS A 470 -27.84 8.35 -18.64
CA LYS A 470 -26.74 9.01 -17.92
C LYS A 470 -26.21 10.22 -18.69
N LEU A 471 -26.20 10.15 -20.02
CA LEU A 471 -25.63 11.18 -20.87
C LEU A 471 -26.67 12.14 -21.46
N HIS A 472 -27.95 11.93 -21.14
CA HIS A 472 -29.08 12.72 -21.67
C HIS A 472 -29.11 12.77 -23.21
N LYS A 473 -28.80 11.66 -23.88
CA LYS A 473 -28.67 11.56 -25.33
C LYS A 473 -29.92 10.96 -25.98
N GLY A 474 -30.18 11.38 -27.21
CA GLY A 474 -31.17 10.71 -28.06
C GLY A 474 -30.68 9.36 -28.59
N LEU A 475 -31.52 8.64 -29.30
CA LEU A 475 -31.22 7.39 -30.01
C LEU A 475 -31.44 7.56 -31.51
N ILE A 476 -30.45 7.19 -32.32
CA ILE A 476 -30.59 7.02 -33.75
C ILE A 476 -30.56 5.53 -34.06
N TYR A 477 -31.63 5.03 -34.66
CA TYR A 477 -31.70 3.70 -35.21
C TYR A 477 -31.39 3.79 -36.71
N ARG A 478 -30.16 3.40 -37.08
CA ARG A 478 -29.61 3.54 -38.43
C ARG A 478 -29.60 2.19 -39.13
N VAL A 479 -30.30 2.09 -40.27
CA VAL A 479 -30.41 0.84 -41.02
C VAL A 479 -29.74 1.01 -42.37
N TYR A 480 -28.75 0.17 -42.63
CA TYR A 480 -28.02 0.11 -43.92
C TYR A 480 -28.53 -0.97 -44.85
N SER A 481 -28.41 -0.73 -46.15
CA SER A 481 -28.48 -1.76 -47.18
C SER A 481 -27.28 -2.73 -47.06
N SER A 482 -27.37 -3.92 -47.71
CA SER A 482 -26.32 -4.95 -47.67
C SER A 482 -24.97 -4.47 -48.23
N ASP A 483 -24.98 -3.55 -49.18
CA ASP A 483 -23.79 -2.94 -49.78
C ASP A 483 -23.30 -1.71 -49.06
N MET A 484 -23.93 -1.33 -47.93
CA MET A 484 -23.64 -0.16 -47.11
C MET A 484 -23.76 1.20 -47.85
N LYS A 485 -24.30 1.24 -49.08
CA LYS A 485 -24.38 2.46 -49.89
C LYS A 485 -25.58 3.34 -49.54
N GLN A 486 -26.63 2.73 -48.99
CA GLN A 486 -27.84 3.43 -48.58
C GLN A 486 -28.11 3.19 -47.12
N HIS A 487 -28.52 4.24 -46.40
CA HIS A 487 -29.01 4.09 -45.03
C HIS A 487 -30.25 4.94 -44.79
N HIS A 488 -30.94 4.60 -43.73
CA HIS A 488 -32.09 5.33 -43.23
C HIS A 488 -31.95 5.49 -41.72
N ASP A 489 -32.09 6.74 -41.25
CA ASP A 489 -31.98 7.09 -39.83
C ASP A 489 -33.37 7.36 -39.27
N THR A 490 -33.68 6.76 -38.13
CA THR A 490 -34.84 7.07 -37.33
C THR A 490 -34.36 7.63 -35.99
N THR A 491 -34.57 8.94 -35.76
CA THR A 491 -34.12 9.62 -34.54
C THR A 491 -35.24 9.67 -33.52
N ILE A 492 -34.91 9.32 -32.27
CA ILE A 492 -35.80 9.43 -31.12
C ILE A 492 -35.12 10.37 -30.10
N PRO A 493 -35.71 11.55 -29.86
CA PRO A 493 -35.16 12.51 -28.90
C PRO A 493 -35.12 11.94 -27.47
N PHE A 494 -34.19 12.42 -26.66
CA PHE A 494 -34.08 12.05 -25.25
C PHE A 494 -35.39 12.25 -24.48
N SER A 495 -36.11 13.31 -24.70
CA SER A 495 -37.41 13.59 -24.03
C SER A 495 -38.37 12.42 -24.19
N VAL A 496 -38.51 11.88 -25.41
CA VAL A 496 -39.38 10.73 -25.70
C VAL A 496 -38.90 9.45 -25.01
N LEU A 497 -37.57 9.20 -25.01
CA LEU A 497 -36.96 8.03 -24.37
C LEU A 497 -37.09 8.06 -22.86
N ASN A 498 -37.01 9.22 -22.28
CA ASN A 498 -37.11 9.43 -20.82
C ASN A 498 -38.56 9.16 -20.33
N ASP A 499 -39.57 9.52 -21.12
CA ASP A 499 -40.97 9.26 -20.79
C ASP A 499 -41.33 7.76 -20.86
N LEU A 500 -40.56 6.96 -21.60
CA LEU A 500 -40.71 5.50 -21.65
C LEU A 500 -40.20 4.75 -20.41
N LYS A 501 -39.61 5.43 -19.46
CA LYS A 501 -39.14 4.86 -18.19
C LYS A 501 -40.22 4.76 -17.12
N GLN A 502 -41.29 5.53 -17.26
CA GLN A 502 -42.47 5.47 -16.39
C GLN A 502 -43.41 4.35 -16.83
#